data_7cd22d616dbb31f2defeb910cef66a3d
#
_entry.id   7cd22d616dbb31f2defeb910cef66a3d
#
_cell.length_a   1.000
_cell.length_b   1.000
_cell.length_c   1.000
_cell.angle_alpha   90.00
_cell.angle_beta   90.00
_cell.angle_gamma   90.00
#
_symmetry.space_group_name_H-M   'P 1'
#
loop_
_entity.id
_entity.type
_entity.pdbx_description
1 polymer ?
#
loop_
_entity_poly.entity_id
_entity_poly.type
_entity_poly.pdbx_seq_one_letter_code
_entity_poly.pdbx_strand_id
1 'polypeptide(L)'
;MIRRSCVMLLLLLAMCTMPASAQSTGHEGRIASDFRREGEQLQNCKSFDFRSIAACAQALATAQPVHIAFGSLAPQNGFAAGLAFVEHKNCPDASSATPRTFCPSEWRFTWNVDAVASSNGSWRAGAYMKAFRLSGGDIHTTYGSPGGKISAPLFHSAPLFNLYAQALSLNRIFYYGLGPDTLPADKAAFGQTQTIVGASAIVPVGLASTSLYGEINGRLPQIRGNHGESAPSIDARYSEATAPGLTSQPAFLQLGEGLRIQPAIFQQHLHLHYALGFQQFVGVSDSRFTFRRWTADLGHDFPLDRKVQLAAANDRNGPDSCTSDPSSPCPSPTIVPRTFDHEGTVSIRLLMTGSVANAHSDVPFYFDPTIGGSDLNGQPLLASYPDYRFRAPNLVLLRGSIEHSIPRLPLGVLFSVDGAKVAVRRDDIDFSNLRHSYTAGLTVHAGGLPVVYLLFAWGGDEGTHTIASVSNVLLGGSSRPSLF
;
A
#
# COMPACT_ATOMS: atom_id res chain seq x y z
N MET A 1 -12.84 -23.18 -21.64
CA MET A 1 -12.27 -22.09 -20.82
C MET A 1 -10.81 -21.78 -21.14
N ILE A 2 -9.99 -22.71 -21.57
CA ILE A 2 -8.55 -22.56 -21.89
C ILE A 2 -8.28 -21.59 -23.09
N ARG A 3 -9.19 -21.43 -24.03
CA ARG A 3 -9.01 -20.57 -25.22
C ARG A 3 -8.97 -19.05 -24.97
N ARG A 4 -9.62 -18.54 -23.92
CA ARG A 4 -9.64 -17.09 -23.63
C ARG A 4 -8.39 -16.63 -22.86
N SER A 5 -7.79 -17.47 -22.05
CA SER A 5 -6.55 -17.16 -21.35
C SER A 5 -5.32 -17.13 -22.28
N CYS A 6 -5.30 -17.96 -23.33
CA CYS A 6 -4.23 -17.94 -24.34
C CYS A 6 -4.25 -16.67 -25.20
N VAL A 7 -5.40 -16.09 -25.49
CA VAL A 7 -5.49 -14.87 -26.29
C VAL A 7 -4.95 -13.66 -25.53
N MET A 8 -5.16 -13.59 -24.20
CA MET A 8 -4.62 -12.51 -23.38
C MET A 8 -3.10 -12.62 -23.19
N LEU A 9 -2.58 -13.84 -23.08
CA LEU A 9 -1.14 -14.09 -23.00
C LEU A 9 -0.44 -13.78 -24.34
N LEU A 10 -1.09 -14.07 -25.47
CA LEU A 10 -0.61 -13.73 -26.80
C LEU A 10 -0.64 -12.23 -27.10
N LEU A 11 -1.61 -11.48 -26.56
CA LEU A 11 -1.65 -10.03 -26.67
C LEU A 11 -0.57 -9.35 -25.80
N LEU A 12 -0.26 -9.89 -24.62
CA LEU A 12 0.88 -9.45 -23.82
C LEU A 12 2.23 -9.76 -24.46
N LEU A 13 2.38 -10.94 -25.09
CA LEU A 13 3.57 -11.32 -25.86
C LEU A 13 3.70 -10.51 -27.16
N ALA A 14 2.61 -10.14 -27.82
CA ALA A 14 2.63 -9.32 -29.04
C ALA A 14 3.04 -7.86 -28.78
N MET A 15 2.83 -7.33 -27.58
CA MET A 15 3.36 -6.01 -27.18
C MET A 15 4.88 -6.02 -26.90
N CYS A 16 5.48 -7.20 -26.68
CA CYS A 16 6.93 -7.35 -26.52
C CYS A 16 7.69 -7.52 -27.83
N THR A 17 7.00 -7.73 -28.98
CA THR A 17 7.66 -7.87 -30.28
C THR A 17 7.63 -6.57 -31.10
N MET A 18 8.08 -5.46 -30.52
CA MET A 18 8.56 -4.37 -31.34
C MET A 18 9.90 -4.80 -31.94
N PRO A 19 10.10 -4.74 -33.28
CA PRO A 19 11.38 -5.08 -33.86
C PRO A 19 12.43 -4.11 -33.32
N ALA A 20 13.34 -4.63 -32.51
CA ALA A 20 14.58 -3.96 -32.21
C ALA A 20 15.35 -3.85 -33.52
N SER A 21 15.29 -2.69 -34.18
CA SER A 21 16.22 -2.36 -35.27
C SER A 21 17.61 -2.37 -34.65
N ALA A 22 18.32 -3.46 -34.84
CA ALA A 22 19.71 -3.61 -34.48
C ALA A 22 20.56 -2.66 -35.32
N GLN A 23 20.79 -1.46 -34.83
CA GLN A 23 21.92 -0.66 -35.26
C GLN A 23 23.15 -1.12 -34.50
N SER A 24 24.01 -1.81 -35.20
CA SER A 24 25.33 -2.23 -34.76
C SER A 24 26.29 -1.01 -34.67
N THR A 25 26.17 -0.26 -33.60
CA THR A 25 27.21 0.58 -33.06
C THR A 25 27.40 0.17 -31.63
N GLY A 26 28.63 -0.15 -31.20
CA GLY A 26 29.00 -0.80 -29.93
C GLY A 26 28.55 -0.14 -28.62
N HIS A 27 27.32 0.28 -28.56
CA HIS A 27 26.65 0.72 -27.34
C HIS A 27 25.80 -0.43 -26.80
N GLU A 28 26.18 -0.90 -25.64
CA GLU A 28 25.41 -1.82 -24.82
C GLU A 28 23.95 -1.32 -24.72
N GLY A 29 22.97 -2.19 -24.98
CA GLY A 29 21.56 -1.84 -24.90
C GLY A 29 21.21 -1.38 -23.47
N ARG A 30 20.30 -0.41 -23.34
CA ARG A 30 19.90 0.18 -22.06
C ARG A 30 19.51 -0.88 -21.01
N ILE A 31 18.78 -1.90 -21.41
CA ILE A 31 18.41 -3.05 -20.55
C ILE A 31 19.65 -3.82 -20.09
N ALA A 32 20.63 -4.06 -20.98
CA ALA A 32 21.85 -4.78 -20.62
C ALA A 32 22.74 -3.94 -19.66
N SER A 33 22.82 -2.62 -19.87
CA SER A 33 23.53 -1.73 -18.96
C SER A 33 22.88 -1.66 -17.58
N ASP A 34 21.56 -1.73 -17.53
CA ASP A 34 20.79 -1.72 -16.27
C ASP A 34 21.02 -3.04 -15.51
N PHE A 35 20.95 -4.20 -16.17
CA PHE A 35 21.30 -5.50 -15.56
C PHE A 35 22.74 -5.57 -15.06
N ARG A 36 23.68 -4.97 -15.79
CA ARG A 36 25.07 -4.91 -15.33
C ARG A 36 25.21 -4.07 -14.08
N ARG A 37 24.55 -2.87 -14.04
CA ARG A 37 24.54 -1.99 -12.87
C ARG A 37 23.95 -2.68 -11.64
N GLU A 38 22.87 -3.46 -11.83
CA GLU A 38 22.29 -4.27 -10.77
C GLU A 38 23.25 -5.38 -10.31
N GLY A 39 23.93 -6.04 -11.25
CA GLY A 39 24.97 -7.01 -10.93
C GLY A 39 26.14 -6.42 -10.13
N GLU A 40 26.53 -5.18 -10.42
CA GLU A 40 27.57 -4.44 -9.67
C GLU A 40 27.07 -4.07 -8.26
N GLN A 41 25.81 -3.64 -8.13
CA GLN A 41 25.20 -3.37 -6.84
C GLN A 41 25.09 -4.63 -5.97
N LEU A 42 24.75 -5.78 -6.58
CA LEU A 42 24.75 -7.08 -5.90
C LEU A 42 26.14 -7.51 -5.43
N GLN A 43 27.20 -7.16 -6.16
CA GLN A 43 28.56 -7.41 -5.71
C GLN A 43 28.92 -6.65 -4.43
N ASN A 44 28.33 -5.48 -4.21
CA ASN A 44 28.47 -4.70 -2.97
C ASN A 44 27.71 -5.31 -1.79
N CYS A 45 26.83 -6.29 -2.02
CA CYS A 45 26.09 -7.03 -0.98
C CYS A 45 26.89 -8.18 -0.34
N LYS A 46 28.18 -8.30 -0.59
CA LYS A 46 29.01 -9.42 -0.09
C LYS A 46 29.41 -9.34 1.38
N SER A 47 29.19 -8.23 2.05
CA SER A 47 29.49 -8.13 3.48
C SER A 47 28.28 -8.63 4.30
N PHE A 48 28.49 -9.65 5.14
CA PHE A 48 27.49 -10.26 6.02
C PHE A 48 27.20 -9.46 7.30
N ASP A 49 27.35 -8.13 7.26
CA ASP A 49 26.91 -7.28 8.35
C ASP A 49 25.40 -6.99 8.25
N PHE A 50 24.67 -7.01 9.37
CA PHE A 50 23.21 -6.83 9.40
C PHE A 50 22.74 -5.53 8.71
N ARG A 51 23.53 -4.45 8.81
CA ARG A 51 23.24 -3.19 8.13
C ARG A 51 23.42 -3.28 6.62
N SER A 52 24.42 -4.01 6.17
CA SER A 52 24.66 -4.22 4.74
C SER A 52 23.62 -5.16 4.13
N ILE A 53 23.13 -6.15 4.88
CA ILE A 53 22.02 -7.03 4.45
C ILE A 53 20.74 -6.22 4.30
N ALA A 54 20.40 -5.33 5.23
CA ALA A 54 19.21 -4.49 5.15
C ALA A 54 19.30 -3.49 3.97
N ALA A 55 20.46 -2.85 3.79
CA ALA A 55 20.71 -1.94 2.66
C ALA A 55 20.70 -2.68 1.32
N CYS A 56 21.23 -3.90 1.26
CA CYS A 56 21.20 -4.76 0.10
C CYS A 56 19.76 -5.18 -0.25
N ALA A 57 18.98 -5.63 0.73
CA ALA A 57 17.57 -5.98 0.54
C ALA A 57 16.75 -4.76 0.06
N GLN A 58 17.04 -3.59 0.60
CA GLN A 58 16.42 -2.35 0.14
C GLN A 58 16.83 -2.02 -1.30
N ALA A 59 18.11 -2.09 -1.64
CA ALA A 59 18.59 -1.84 -3.00
C ALA A 59 17.96 -2.83 -4.01
N LEU A 60 17.89 -4.11 -3.68
CA LEU A 60 17.24 -5.15 -4.49
C LEU A 60 15.75 -4.90 -4.70
N ALA A 61 15.08 -4.32 -3.71
CA ALA A 61 13.64 -4.04 -3.75
C ALA A 61 13.30 -2.67 -4.35
N THR A 62 14.26 -1.75 -4.46
CA THR A 62 14.03 -0.37 -4.90
C THR A 62 14.92 0.07 -6.05
N ALA A 63 15.94 -0.71 -6.42
CA ALA A 63 16.79 -0.40 -7.57
C ALA A 63 15.97 -0.43 -8.86
N GLN A 64 16.25 0.53 -9.72
CA GLN A 64 15.53 0.74 -10.97
C GLN A 64 16.46 0.51 -12.16
N PRO A 65 15.92 0.11 -13.31
CA PRO A 65 14.51 -0.06 -13.67
C PRO A 65 13.93 -1.45 -13.32
N VAL A 66 14.73 -2.52 -13.22
CA VAL A 66 14.28 -3.87 -12.92
C VAL A 66 14.73 -4.26 -11.51
N HIS A 67 13.83 -4.79 -10.69
CA HIS A 67 14.18 -5.26 -9.37
C HIS A 67 13.34 -6.48 -8.96
N ILE A 68 13.81 -7.18 -7.94
CA ILE A 68 13.07 -8.29 -7.34
C ILE A 68 11.93 -7.69 -6.49
N ALA A 69 10.70 -8.09 -6.81
CA ALA A 69 9.52 -7.76 -6.02
C ALA A 69 9.21 -8.90 -5.06
N PHE A 70 9.00 -8.61 -3.78
CA PHE A 70 8.60 -9.60 -2.80
C PHE A 70 7.70 -9.00 -1.73
N GLY A 71 6.86 -9.81 -1.12
CA GLY A 71 5.91 -9.42 -0.08
C GLY A 71 4.78 -10.42 0.09
N SER A 72 3.81 -10.07 0.92
CA SER A 72 2.59 -10.86 1.10
C SER A 72 1.51 -10.38 0.12
N LEU A 73 0.83 -11.31 -0.56
CA LEU A 73 -0.29 -10.96 -1.46
C LEU A 73 -1.57 -10.65 -0.68
N ALA A 74 -1.92 -11.56 0.21
CA ALA A 74 -3.01 -11.46 1.17
C ALA A 74 -2.77 -12.49 2.29
N PRO A 75 -3.40 -12.34 3.45
CA PRO A 75 -3.35 -13.35 4.50
C PRO A 75 -3.67 -14.75 3.98
N GLN A 76 -3.04 -15.78 4.55
CA GLN A 76 -3.16 -17.19 4.15
C GLN A 76 -2.64 -17.54 2.74
N ASN A 77 -2.23 -16.56 1.93
CA ASN A 77 -1.75 -16.80 0.57
C ASN A 77 -0.21 -16.82 0.46
N GLY A 78 0.46 -16.77 1.61
CA GLY A 78 1.89 -16.94 1.72
C GLY A 78 2.72 -15.74 1.23
N PHE A 79 4.02 -15.94 1.29
CA PHE A 79 4.99 -14.99 0.76
C PHE A 79 5.08 -15.15 -0.76
N ALA A 80 5.06 -14.05 -1.47
CA ALA A 80 5.18 -13.99 -2.91
C ALA A 80 6.47 -13.31 -3.33
N ALA A 81 7.06 -13.82 -4.40
CA ALA A 81 8.23 -13.23 -5.02
C ALA A 81 8.04 -13.15 -6.55
N GLY A 82 8.76 -12.26 -7.19
CA GLY A 82 8.71 -12.07 -8.62
C GLY A 82 9.58 -10.91 -9.08
N LEU A 83 9.19 -10.27 -10.15
CA LEU A 83 9.92 -9.17 -10.77
C LEU A 83 9.04 -7.93 -10.86
N ALA A 84 9.67 -6.77 -10.73
CA ALA A 84 9.07 -5.49 -11.04
C ALA A 84 10.00 -4.68 -11.95
N PHE A 85 9.38 -3.90 -12.84
CA PHE A 85 10.04 -2.91 -13.66
C PHE A 85 9.45 -1.54 -13.29
N VAL A 86 10.31 -0.59 -12.92
CA VAL A 86 9.91 0.77 -12.58
C VAL A 86 10.73 1.75 -13.39
N GLU A 87 10.06 2.63 -14.13
CA GLU A 87 10.69 3.70 -14.87
C GLU A 87 10.15 5.07 -14.41
N HIS A 88 11.07 5.96 -14.10
CA HIS A 88 10.75 7.36 -13.83
C HIS A 88 11.18 8.23 -15.00
N LYS A 89 10.26 8.95 -15.62
CA LYS A 89 10.60 10.04 -16.51
C LYS A 89 10.70 11.33 -15.71
N ASN A 90 11.94 11.65 -15.34
CA ASN A 90 12.29 12.95 -14.81
C ASN A 90 12.72 13.86 -15.96
N CYS A 91 12.22 15.09 -16.00
CA CYS A 91 12.82 16.10 -16.86
C CYS A 91 14.25 16.35 -16.36
N PRO A 92 15.27 16.39 -17.25
CA PRO A 92 16.64 16.66 -16.83
C PRO A 92 16.74 18.02 -16.13
N ASP A 93 17.55 18.08 -15.08
CA ASP A 93 17.80 19.30 -14.33
C ASP A 93 18.30 20.45 -15.22
N ALA A 94 18.00 21.66 -14.79
CA ALA A 94 18.30 22.88 -15.53
C ALA A 94 19.82 23.16 -15.81
N SER A 95 20.70 22.27 -15.35
CA SER A 95 22.15 22.40 -15.46
C SER A 95 22.77 21.87 -16.75
N SER A 96 22.01 21.13 -17.59
CA SER A 96 22.56 20.66 -18.88
C SER A 96 22.32 21.68 -19.99
N ALA A 97 23.39 22.14 -20.62
CA ALA A 97 23.43 23.19 -21.65
C ALA A 97 22.84 22.80 -23.02
N THR A 98 22.02 21.73 -23.11
CA THR A 98 21.36 21.32 -24.35
C THR A 98 19.94 21.87 -24.45
N PRO A 99 19.49 22.38 -25.63
CA PRO A 99 18.17 22.95 -25.79
C PRO A 99 17.09 21.85 -25.56
N ARG A 100 16.17 22.16 -24.65
CA ARG A 100 15.14 21.28 -24.14
C ARG A 100 14.07 21.05 -25.18
N THR A 101 13.96 19.86 -25.70
CA THR A 101 12.77 19.38 -26.34
C THR A 101 11.72 19.10 -25.25
N PHE A 102 10.67 19.92 -25.28
CA PHE A 102 9.37 19.77 -24.63
C PHE A 102 9.27 18.76 -23.44
N CYS A 103 9.70 19.21 -22.30
CA CYS A 103 9.27 18.66 -21.03
C CYS A 103 8.34 19.69 -20.39
N PRO A 104 7.05 19.42 -20.20
CA PRO A 104 6.27 20.27 -19.31
C PRO A 104 6.95 20.19 -17.94
N SER A 105 7.61 21.26 -17.53
CA SER A 105 8.58 21.31 -16.41
C SER A 105 8.03 20.91 -15.04
N GLU A 106 6.74 20.56 -14.96
CA GLU A 106 6.02 20.38 -13.72
C GLU A 106 5.46 18.96 -13.53
N TRP A 107 5.38 18.12 -14.57
CA TRP A 107 4.83 16.78 -14.47
C TRP A 107 5.90 15.71 -14.37
N ARG A 108 5.68 14.75 -13.47
CA ARG A 108 6.48 13.53 -13.31
C ARG A 108 5.63 12.32 -13.62
N PHE A 109 6.19 11.37 -14.33
CA PHE A 109 5.53 10.12 -14.70
C PHE A 109 6.34 8.95 -14.15
N THR A 110 5.66 8.03 -13.51
CA THR A 110 6.23 6.76 -13.06
C THR A 110 5.44 5.63 -13.69
N TRP A 111 6.11 4.72 -14.33
CA TRP A 111 5.55 3.47 -14.85
C TRP A 111 6.04 2.33 -13.97
N ASN A 112 5.15 1.43 -13.62
CA ASN A 112 5.47 0.22 -12.88
C ASN A 112 4.74 -0.96 -13.51
N VAL A 113 5.48 -2.03 -13.77
CA VAL A 113 4.91 -3.32 -14.19
C VAL A 113 5.45 -4.36 -13.21
N ASP A 114 4.60 -5.14 -12.58
CA ASP A 114 5.02 -6.19 -11.67
C ASP A 114 4.30 -7.52 -11.94
N ALA A 115 4.99 -8.61 -11.62
CA ALA A 115 4.40 -9.94 -11.58
C ALA A 115 5.04 -10.73 -10.45
N VAL A 116 4.25 -11.22 -9.52
CA VAL A 116 4.67 -11.98 -8.35
C VAL A 116 3.77 -13.19 -8.13
N ALA A 117 4.35 -14.27 -7.63
CA ALA A 117 3.64 -15.50 -7.31
C ALA A 117 4.10 -16.04 -5.96
N SER A 118 3.21 -16.70 -5.25
CA SER A 118 3.46 -17.34 -3.96
C SER A 118 3.54 -18.86 -4.08
N SER A 119 4.07 -19.51 -3.03
CA SER A 119 4.23 -20.97 -2.97
C SER A 119 2.92 -21.74 -3.02
N ASN A 120 1.78 -21.13 -2.63
CA ASN A 120 0.45 -21.75 -2.71
C ASN A 120 -0.22 -21.55 -4.09
N GLY A 121 0.50 -20.99 -5.07
CA GLY A 121 -0.01 -20.73 -6.42
C GLY A 121 -0.86 -19.45 -6.54
N SER A 122 -0.96 -18.64 -5.50
CA SER A 122 -1.55 -17.30 -5.62
C SER A 122 -0.60 -16.38 -6.35
N TRP A 123 -1.13 -15.46 -7.15
CA TRP A 123 -0.31 -14.56 -7.96
C TRP A 123 -0.97 -13.20 -8.17
N ARG A 124 -0.15 -12.24 -8.51
CA ARG A 124 -0.58 -10.92 -8.97
C ARG A 124 0.29 -10.47 -10.13
N ALA A 125 -0.33 -9.87 -11.13
CA ALA A 125 0.34 -9.15 -12.20
C ALA A 125 -0.36 -7.83 -12.43
N GLY A 126 0.39 -6.76 -12.67
CA GLY A 126 -0.19 -5.45 -12.88
C GLY A 126 0.73 -4.49 -13.63
N ALA A 127 0.10 -3.51 -14.28
CA ALA A 127 0.75 -2.36 -14.89
C ALA A 127 0.10 -1.10 -14.32
N TYR A 128 0.93 -0.15 -13.91
CA TYR A 128 0.50 1.06 -13.23
C TYR A 128 1.23 2.26 -13.82
N MET A 129 0.51 3.34 -14.00
CA MET A 129 1.08 4.64 -14.35
C MET A 129 0.65 5.65 -13.30
N LYS A 130 1.59 6.42 -12.80
CA LYS A 130 1.36 7.53 -11.89
C LYS A 130 1.87 8.80 -12.53
N ALA A 131 1.01 9.81 -12.63
CA ALA A 131 1.37 11.15 -13.06
C ALA A 131 1.09 12.13 -11.93
N PHE A 132 2.07 12.95 -11.57
CA PHE A 132 1.88 14.00 -10.57
C PHE A 132 2.60 15.28 -10.99
N ARG A 133 2.04 16.41 -10.59
CA ARG A 133 2.61 17.72 -10.85
C ARG A 133 3.47 18.15 -9.68
N LEU A 134 4.69 18.59 -9.94
CA LEU A 134 5.52 19.23 -8.94
C LEU A 134 5.10 20.69 -8.78
N SER A 135 4.67 21.09 -7.59
CA SER A 135 4.54 22.52 -7.26
C SER A 135 5.95 23.11 -7.10
N GLY A 136 6.24 24.16 -7.85
CA GLY A 136 7.57 24.77 -7.87
C GLY A 136 7.89 25.52 -6.57
N GLY A 137 8.11 24.83 -5.48
CA GLY A 137 8.45 25.46 -4.20
C GLY A 137 8.99 24.53 -3.13
N ASP A 138 8.50 23.29 -3.02
CA ASP A 138 8.62 22.57 -1.75
C ASP A 138 9.03 21.11 -1.81
N ILE A 139 9.74 20.64 -2.84
CA ILE A 139 10.22 19.26 -2.81
C ILE A 139 11.75 19.24 -2.85
N HIS A 140 12.36 19.48 -1.72
CA HIS A 140 13.68 18.94 -1.41
C HIS A 140 13.51 17.48 -0.96
N THR A 141 13.25 16.57 -1.89
CA THR A 141 13.51 15.15 -1.68
C THR A 141 15.00 14.95 -1.79
N THR A 142 15.70 15.03 -0.69
CA THR A 142 17.09 14.62 -0.62
C THR A 142 17.13 13.09 -0.68
N TYR A 143 17.21 12.55 -1.89
CA TYR A 143 17.67 11.19 -2.09
C TYR A 143 19.19 11.21 -1.90
N GLY A 144 19.68 10.59 -0.89
CA GLY A 144 21.08 10.32 -0.81
C GLY A 144 21.66 10.47 0.57
N SER A 145 21.71 9.41 1.26
CA SER A 145 22.78 8.95 2.15
C SER A 145 22.27 7.72 2.91
N PRO A 146 23.10 6.71 3.20
CA PRO A 146 22.71 5.60 4.06
C PRO A 146 22.33 6.16 5.45
N GLY A 147 21.05 6.17 5.77
CA GLY A 147 20.48 6.78 6.97
C GLY A 147 19.59 7.99 6.71
N GLY A 148 19.41 8.41 5.46
CA GLY A 148 18.50 9.50 5.08
C GLY A 148 17.04 9.10 5.31
N LYS A 149 16.37 9.81 6.21
CA LYS A 149 14.94 9.65 6.45
C LYS A 149 14.17 10.12 5.23
N ILE A 150 13.36 9.24 4.67
CA ILE A 150 12.36 9.62 3.67
C ILE A 150 11.25 10.30 4.46
N SER A 151 11.27 11.62 4.52
CA SER A 151 10.06 12.38 4.80
C SER A 151 9.14 12.17 3.60
N ALA A 152 8.27 11.18 3.67
CA ALA A 152 7.18 11.10 2.71
C ALA A 152 6.41 12.43 2.84
N PRO A 153 6.19 13.18 1.73
CA PRO A 153 5.35 14.36 1.81
C PRO A 153 3.98 13.88 2.27
N LEU A 154 3.61 14.24 3.48
CA LEU A 154 2.31 13.92 4.11
C LEU A 154 1.13 14.50 3.30
N PHE A 155 1.41 15.37 2.33
CA PHE A 155 0.41 16.04 1.52
C PHE A 155 0.82 16.07 0.05
N HIS A 156 -0.06 15.59 -0.80
CA HIS A 156 0.01 15.92 -2.21
C HIS A 156 -0.52 17.36 -2.37
N SER A 157 0.39 18.32 -2.34
CA SER A 157 0.08 19.71 -2.71
C SER A 157 -0.19 19.88 -4.21
N ALA A 158 -0.07 18.80 -4.96
CA ALA A 158 -0.18 18.77 -6.41
C ALA A 158 -1.17 17.68 -6.88
N PRO A 159 -1.83 17.88 -8.04
CA PRO A 159 -2.67 16.85 -8.64
C PRO A 159 -1.91 15.56 -8.90
N LEU A 160 -2.55 14.43 -8.60
CA LEU A 160 -2.06 13.08 -8.81
C LEU A 160 -3.07 12.29 -9.62
N PHE A 161 -2.62 11.66 -10.70
CA PHE A 161 -3.42 10.77 -11.54
C PHE A 161 -2.79 9.39 -11.58
N ASN A 162 -3.61 8.35 -11.46
CA ASN A 162 -3.19 6.96 -11.61
C ASN A 162 -4.02 6.29 -12.70
N LEU A 163 -3.34 5.50 -13.54
CA LEU A 163 -3.97 4.51 -14.41
C LEU A 163 -3.43 3.15 -14.02
N TYR A 164 -4.26 2.13 -14.00
CA TYR A 164 -3.85 0.80 -13.62
C TYR A 164 -4.66 -0.30 -14.28
N ALA A 165 -3.98 -1.41 -14.51
CA ALA A 165 -4.58 -2.69 -14.84
C ALA A 165 -3.93 -3.75 -13.98
N GLN A 166 -4.70 -4.47 -13.17
CA GLN A 166 -4.21 -5.48 -12.24
C GLN A 166 -5.07 -6.73 -12.31
N ALA A 167 -4.43 -7.89 -12.33
CA ALA A 167 -5.06 -9.17 -12.08
C ALA A 167 -4.43 -9.80 -10.83
N LEU A 168 -5.27 -10.23 -9.91
CA LEU A 168 -4.89 -10.89 -8.66
C LEU A 168 -5.67 -12.19 -8.54
N SER A 169 -4.99 -13.28 -8.22
CA SER A 169 -5.59 -14.58 -7.93
C SER A 169 -5.12 -15.05 -6.56
N LEU A 170 -6.05 -15.20 -5.64
CA LEU A 170 -5.86 -15.72 -4.29
C LEU A 170 -6.47 -17.11 -4.21
N ASN A 171 -5.68 -18.10 -3.83
CA ASN A 171 -6.14 -19.48 -3.78
C ASN A 171 -6.75 -19.86 -2.43
N ARG A 172 -6.41 -19.12 -1.36
CA ARG A 172 -6.87 -19.43 -0.01
C ARG A 172 -7.45 -18.21 0.67
N ILE A 173 -8.77 -18.14 0.75
CA ILE A 173 -9.53 -17.16 1.53
C ILE A 173 -10.56 -17.97 2.32
N PHE A 174 -10.83 -17.54 3.56
CA PHE A 174 -11.82 -18.18 4.40
C PHE A 174 -13.10 -17.36 4.50
N TYR A 175 -14.21 -18.09 4.65
CA TYR A 175 -15.53 -17.55 4.85
C TYR A 175 -16.20 -18.29 6.01
N TYR A 176 -16.82 -17.55 6.92
CA TYR A 176 -17.47 -18.09 8.11
C TYR A 176 -18.97 -17.78 8.15
N GLY A 177 -19.51 -17.21 7.06
CA GLY A 177 -20.87 -16.66 6.99
C GLY A 177 -20.89 -15.15 7.11
N LEU A 178 -22.06 -14.55 7.07
CA LEU A 178 -22.30 -13.11 7.20
C LEU A 178 -22.73 -12.77 8.64
N GLY A 179 -22.17 -11.69 9.17
CA GLY A 179 -22.56 -11.13 10.47
C GLY A 179 -21.59 -11.41 11.61
N PRO A 180 -21.91 -10.89 12.81
CA PRO A 180 -21.04 -10.98 13.98
C PRO A 180 -21.14 -12.33 14.71
N ASP A 181 -22.24 -13.08 14.53
CA ASP A 181 -22.60 -14.26 15.34
C ASP A 181 -22.23 -15.60 14.67
N THR A 182 -21.41 -15.54 13.62
CA THR A 182 -20.90 -16.73 12.94
C THR A 182 -19.97 -17.54 13.84
N LEU A 183 -19.94 -18.87 13.67
CA LEU A 183 -19.12 -19.76 14.51
C LEU A 183 -17.78 -20.09 13.81
N PRO A 184 -16.68 -20.33 14.56
CA PRO A 184 -15.44 -20.84 14.00
C PRO A 184 -15.61 -22.14 13.22
N ALA A 185 -16.56 -22.98 13.65
CA ALA A 185 -16.92 -24.22 12.99
C ALA A 185 -17.56 -24.02 11.61
N ASP A 186 -18.06 -22.81 11.28
CA ASP A 186 -18.67 -22.50 9.98
C ASP A 186 -17.65 -22.20 8.89
N LYS A 187 -16.38 -22.33 9.18
CA LYS A 187 -15.27 -22.09 8.27
C LYS A 187 -15.40 -22.87 6.97
N ALA A 188 -15.31 -22.16 5.85
CA ALA A 188 -15.19 -22.72 4.50
C ALA A 188 -14.08 -22.03 3.73
N ALA A 189 -13.49 -22.70 2.74
CA ALA A 189 -12.40 -22.20 1.93
C ALA A 189 -12.87 -21.88 0.50
N PHE A 190 -12.34 -20.80 -0.08
CA PHE A 190 -12.55 -20.45 -1.47
C PHE A 190 -11.32 -19.76 -2.07
N GLY A 191 -11.27 -19.75 -3.40
CA GLY A 191 -10.34 -18.95 -4.16
C GLY A 191 -11.04 -17.79 -4.84
N GLN A 192 -10.35 -16.68 -5.02
CA GLN A 192 -10.85 -15.50 -5.72
C GLN A 192 -9.84 -15.02 -6.76
N THR A 193 -10.31 -14.79 -7.98
CA THR A 193 -9.56 -14.03 -8.98
C THR A 193 -10.26 -12.71 -9.21
N GLN A 194 -9.55 -11.61 -9.26
CA GLN A 194 -10.10 -10.30 -9.53
C GLN A 194 -9.23 -9.55 -10.51
N THR A 195 -9.80 -9.14 -11.64
CA THR A 195 -9.17 -8.21 -12.57
C THR A 195 -9.78 -6.84 -12.38
N ILE A 196 -8.93 -5.82 -12.24
CA ILE A 196 -9.33 -4.41 -12.08
C ILE A 196 -8.58 -3.61 -13.15
N VAL A 197 -9.34 -2.84 -13.93
CA VAL A 197 -8.78 -1.86 -14.87
C VAL A 197 -9.44 -0.53 -14.57
N GLY A 198 -8.65 0.51 -14.36
CA GLY A 198 -9.25 1.77 -13.97
C GLY A 198 -8.29 2.95 -13.89
N ALA A 199 -8.86 4.05 -13.43
CA ALA A 199 -8.17 5.30 -13.19
C ALA A 199 -8.62 5.91 -11.86
N SER A 200 -7.73 6.64 -11.21
CA SER A 200 -8.06 7.48 -10.07
C SER A 200 -7.32 8.82 -10.13
N ALA A 201 -7.92 9.82 -9.51
CA ALA A 201 -7.34 11.15 -9.40
C ALA A 201 -7.46 11.67 -7.98
N ILE A 202 -6.45 12.41 -7.53
CA ILE A 202 -6.48 13.22 -6.30
C ILE A 202 -6.14 14.64 -6.71
N VAL A 203 -7.03 15.57 -6.41
CA VAL A 203 -6.88 16.98 -6.78
C VAL A 203 -6.96 17.85 -5.53
N PRO A 204 -5.88 18.55 -5.17
CA PRO A 204 -5.90 19.51 -4.06
C PRO A 204 -6.86 20.65 -4.35
N VAL A 205 -7.64 21.08 -3.35
CA VAL A 205 -8.59 22.18 -3.49
C VAL A 205 -8.15 23.47 -2.77
N GLY A 206 -6.91 23.52 -2.29
CA GLY A 206 -6.32 24.73 -1.70
C GLY A 206 -6.84 25.15 -0.33
N LEU A 207 -7.78 24.42 0.25
CA LEU A 207 -8.36 24.71 1.58
C LEU A 207 -7.84 23.69 2.60
N ALA A 208 -7.16 24.13 3.65
CA ALA A 208 -6.82 23.35 4.84
C ALA A 208 -6.30 21.93 4.56
N SER A 209 -5.36 21.78 3.61
CA SER A 209 -4.83 20.48 3.20
C SER A 209 -5.91 19.50 2.74
N THR A 210 -6.89 20.00 2.02
CA THR A 210 -8.02 19.23 1.51
C THR A 210 -7.78 18.82 0.06
N SER A 211 -8.18 17.59 -0.28
CA SER A 211 -8.11 17.06 -1.64
C SER A 211 -9.40 16.34 -1.99
N LEU A 212 -9.84 16.48 -3.22
CA LEU A 212 -10.89 15.66 -3.80
C LEU A 212 -10.27 14.39 -4.40
N TYR A 213 -10.94 13.28 -4.23
CA TYR A 213 -10.59 11.99 -4.81
C TYR A 213 -11.69 11.53 -5.75
N GLY A 214 -11.32 10.96 -6.88
CA GLY A 214 -12.25 10.33 -7.81
C GLY A 214 -11.65 9.06 -8.40
N GLU A 215 -12.47 8.05 -8.68
CA GLU A 215 -12.05 6.81 -9.33
C GLU A 215 -13.13 6.24 -10.27
N ILE A 216 -12.67 5.55 -11.29
CA ILE A 216 -13.51 4.74 -12.18
C ILE A 216 -12.80 3.41 -12.43
N ASN A 217 -13.48 2.29 -12.19
CA ASN A 217 -12.92 0.95 -12.31
C ASN A 217 -13.90 -0.01 -13.00
N GLY A 218 -13.39 -0.78 -13.95
CA GLY A 218 -13.98 -2.03 -14.37
C GLY A 218 -13.45 -3.16 -13.49
N ARG A 219 -14.32 -3.95 -12.88
CA ARG A 219 -13.96 -5.09 -12.02
C ARG A 219 -14.56 -6.38 -12.52
N LEU A 220 -13.75 -7.41 -12.61
CA LEU A 220 -14.13 -8.76 -13.03
C LEU A 220 -13.77 -9.75 -11.92
N PRO A 221 -14.64 -9.93 -10.91
CA PRO A 221 -14.44 -10.93 -9.87
C PRO A 221 -14.79 -12.32 -10.39
N GLN A 222 -14.11 -13.35 -9.86
CA GLN A 222 -14.42 -14.76 -10.09
C GLN A 222 -14.17 -15.52 -8.80
N ILE A 223 -15.18 -16.21 -8.31
CA ILE A 223 -15.10 -17.06 -7.11
C ILE A 223 -14.97 -18.51 -7.55
N ARG A 224 -14.13 -19.24 -6.84
CA ARG A 224 -13.88 -20.68 -7.08
C ARG A 224 -14.01 -21.42 -5.77
N GLY A 225 -14.60 -22.60 -5.80
CA GLY A 225 -14.49 -23.55 -4.71
C GLY A 225 -13.01 -23.92 -4.46
N ASN A 226 -12.69 -24.27 -3.23
CA ASN A 226 -11.35 -24.75 -2.88
C ASN A 226 -11.48 -26.10 -2.14
N HIS A 227 -11.29 -27.20 -2.88
CA HIS A 227 -11.47 -28.55 -2.38
C HIS A 227 -10.17 -29.20 -1.84
N GLY A 228 -9.05 -28.49 -1.85
CA GLY A 228 -7.74 -28.98 -1.41
C GLY A 228 -7.34 -28.56 0.01
N GLU A 229 -8.22 -27.86 0.73
CA GLU A 229 -7.92 -27.34 2.07
C GLU A 229 -8.48 -28.22 3.19
N SER A 230 -8.00 -27.98 4.40
CA SER A 230 -8.53 -28.63 5.61
C SER A 230 -9.97 -28.21 5.98
N ALA A 231 -10.44 -27.07 5.47
CA ALA A 231 -11.80 -26.61 5.59
C ALA A 231 -12.65 -27.05 4.39
N PRO A 232 -13.96 -27.29 4.55
CA PRO A 232 -14.86 -27.56 3.43
C PRO A 232 -14.80 -26.44 2.38
N SER A 233 -14.99 -26.79 1.11
CA SER A 233 -15.13 -25.79 0.05
C SER A 233 -16.41 -24.98 0.25
N ILE A 234 -16.37 -23.68 -0.11
CA ILE A 234 -17.50 -22.75 0.09
C ILE A 234 -18.76 -23.23 -0.62
N ASP A 235 -18.66 -23.80 -1.81
CA ASP A 235 -19.78 -24.32 -2.61
C ASP A 235 -20.39 -25.60 -2.02
N ALA A 236 -19.66 -26.33 -1.16
CA ALA A 236 -20.18 -27.49 -0.43
C ALA A 236 -20.93 -27.10 0.86
N ARG A 237 -20.69 -25.89 1.39
CA ARG A 237 -21.24 -25.49 2.69
C ARG A 237 -22.26 -24.35 2.60
N TYR A 238 -22.11 -23.48 1.64
CA TYR A 238 -22.90 -22.26 1.49
C TYR A 238 -23.65 -22.24 0.16
N SER A 239 -24.75 -21.53 0.15
CA SER A 239 -25.59 -21.32 -1.03
C SER A 239 -25.63 -19.82 -1.41
N GLU A 240 -26.23 -19.49 -2.53
CA GLU A 240 -26.44 -18.11 -2.94
C GLU A 240 -27.17 -17.26 -1.89
N ALA A 241 -28.10 -17.87 -1.13
CA ALA A 241 -28.84 -17.20 -0.05
C ALA A 241 -27.97 -16.86 1.18
N THR A 242 -26.92 -17.65 1.44
CA THR A 242 -26.04 -17.48 2.60
C THR A 242 -24.69 -16.86 2.25
N ALA A 243 -24.36 -16.82 0.95
CA ALA A 243 -23.20 -16.15 0.37
C ALA A 243 -23.62 -15.50 -0.96
N PRO A 244 -24.26 -14.33 -0.95
CA PRO A 244 -24.75 -13.67 -2.16
C PRO A 244 -23.62 -13.43 -3.17
N GLY A 245 -23.83 -13.81 -4.43
CA GLY A 245 -22.80 -13.74 -5.47
C GLY A 245 -21.89 -14.98 -5.55
N LEU A 246 -22.18 -16.06 -4.82
CA LEU A 246 -21.41 -17.29 -4.89
C LEU A 246 -21.52 -17.97 -6.24
N THR A 247 -22.73 -18.00 -6.81
CA THR A 247 -23.01 -18.69 -8.08
C THR A 247 -22.98 -17.76 -9.28
N SER A 248 -23.09 -16.44 -9.06
CA SER A 248 -23.10 -15.42 -10.12
C SER A 248 -22.15 -14.27 -9.77
N GLN A 249 -21.11 -14.08 -10.58
CA GLN A 249 -20.15 -12.98 -10.42
C GLN A 249 -20.18 -12.10 -11.68
N PRO A 250 -21.07 -11.09 -11.74
CA PRO A 250 -21.11 -10.16 -12.84
C PRO A 250 -19.85 -9.29 -12.91
N ALA A 251 -19.60 -8.72 -14.08
CA ALA A 251 -18.68 -7.61 -14.18
C ALA A 251 -19.28 -6.37 -13.50
N PHE A 252 -18.45 -5.56 -12.89
CA PHE A 252 -18.87 -4.32 -12.22
C PHE A 252 -18.19 -3.10 -12.84
N LEU A 253 -18.98 -2.04 -13.01
CA LEU A 253 -18.47 -0.69 -13.11
C LEU A 253 -18.52 -0.05 -11.73
N GLN A 254 -17.36 0.33 -11.20
CA GLN A 254 -17.24 1.05 -9.94
C GLN A 254 -16.92 2.52 -10.22
N LEU A 255 -17.73 3.39 -9.67
CA LEU A 255 -17.50 4.84 -9.61
C LEU A 255 -17.28 5.22 -8.16
N GLY A 256 -16.22 5.96 -7.87
CA GLY A 256 -15.89 6.39 -6.53
C GLY A 256 -15.57 7.88 -6.49
N GLU A 257 -15.99 8.53 -5.44
CA GLU A 257 -15.66 9.92 -5.11
C GLU A 257 -15.35 10.04 -3.63
N GLY A 258 -14.59 11.05 -3.26
CA GLY A 258 -14.25 11.23 -1.85
C GLY A 258 -13.56 12.55 -1.57
N LEU A 259 -13.45 12.80 -0.28
CA LEU A 259 -12.80 13.96 0.31
C LEU A 259 -11.69 13.47 1.24
N ARG A 260 -10.50 14.05 1.12
CA ARG A 260 -9.39 13.84 2.05
C ARG A 260 -9.00 15.16 2.69
N ILE A 261 -8.93 15.17 4.02
CA ILE A 261 -8.54 16.33 4.81
C ILE A 261 -7.39 15.90 5.71
N GLN A 262 -6.23 16.50 5.51
CA GLN A 262 -5.00 16.05 6.16
C GLN A 262 -4.18 17.24 6.71
N PRO A 263 -4.72 18.09 7.57
CA PRO A 263 -3.95 19.18 8.16
C PRO A 263 -2.99 18.67 9.23
N ALA A 264 -1.84 19.30 9.32
CA ALA A 264 -0.98 19.25 10.48
C ALA A 264 -1.28 20.49 11.35
N ILE A 265 -1.66 20.27 12.58
CA ILE A 265 -2.05 21.32 13.53
C ILE A 265 -1.14 21.31 14.76
N PHE A 266 -1.23 22.30 15.60
CA PHE A 266 -0.39 22.47 16.80
C PHE A 266 1.11 22.36 16.49
N GLN A 267 1.60 23.13 15.52
CA GLN A 267 3.01 23.12 15.10
C GLN A 267 3.51 21.71 14.69
N GLN A 268 2.68 20.97 13.97
CA GLN A 268 2.92 19.60 13.50
C GLN A 268 2.92 18.50 14.58
N HIS A 269 2.42 18.77 15.78
CA HIS A 269 2.30 17.77 16.83
C HIS A 269 1.05 16.89 16.71
N LEU A 270 0.11 17.24 15.83
CA LEU A 270 -1.07 16.44 15.51
C LEU A 270 -1.32 16.47 14.01
N HIS A 271 -1.29 15.30 13.41
CA HIS A 271 -1.67 15.10 12.01
C HIS A 271 -3.05 14.45 11.94
N LEU A 272 -3.96 15.09 11.23
CA LEU A 272 -5.28 14.54 10.97
C LEU A 272 -5.28 13.83 9.62
N HIS A 273 -5.85 12.64 9.57
CA HIS A 273 -6.03 11.84 8.35
C HIS A 273 -7.50 11.49 8.21
N TYR A 274 -8.28 12.37 7.60
CA TYR A 274 -9.69 12.14 7.38
C TYR A 274 -9.95 11.81 5.92
N ALA A 275 -10.55 10.67 5.66
CA ALA A 275 -10.99 10.26 4.34
C ALA A 275 -12.47 9.89 4.40
N LEU A 276 -13.27 10.58 3.62
CA LEU A 276 -14.67 10.30 3.39
C LEU A 276 -14.82 9.84 1.95
N GLY A 277 -15.39 8.68 1.73
CA GLY A 277 -15.55 8.09 0.40
C GLY A 277 -16.96 7.61 0.16
N PHE A 278 -17.40 7.72 -1.08
CA PHE A 278 -18.61 7.14 -1.59
C PHE A 278 -18.29 6.39 -2.87
N GLN A 279 -18.81 5.17 -3.00
CA GLN A 279 -18.59 4.30 -4.15
C GLN A 279 -19.92 3.72 -4.61
N GLN A 280 -20.13 3.71 -5.91
CA GLN A 280 -21.23 3.01 -6.55
C GLN A 280 -20.69 1.84 -7.35
N PHE A 281 -21.20 0.65 -7.08
CA PHE A 281 -20.93 -0.57 -7.84
C PHE A 281 -22.16 -0.92 -8.66
N VAL A 282 -22.01 -0.97 -9.98
CA VAL A 282 -23.07 -1.32 -10.91
C VAL A 282 -22.77 -2.68 -11.51
N GLY A 283 -23.58 -3.68 -11.22
CA GLY A 283 -23.50 -5.00 -11.84
C GLY A 283 -23.94 -4.92 -13.30
N VAL A 284 -23.00 -5.03 -14.24
CA VAL A 284 -23.24 -4.78 -15.67
C VAL A 284 -24.18 -5.83 -16.29
N SER A 285 -24.00 -7.10 -15.93
CA SER A 285 -24.79 -8.22 -16.46
C SER A 285 -25.88 -8.73 -15.50
N ASP A 286 -25.83 -8.31 -14.24
CA ASP A 286 -26.80 -8.70 -13.22
C ASP A 286 -27.00 -7.54 -12.22
N SER A 287 -28.09 -6.80 -12.40
CA SER A 287 -28.41 -5.62 -11.60
C SER A 287 -28.75 -5.94 -10.14
N ARG A 288 -29.05 -7.21 -9.80
CA ARG A 288 -29.27 -7.65 -8.41
C ARG A 288 -28.06 -7.36 -7.52
N PHE A 289 -26.88 -7.27 -8.07
CA PHE A 289 -25.65 -6.97 -7.34
C PHE A 289 -25.22 -5.50 -7.45
N THR A 290 -26.13 -4.60 -7.78
CA THR A 290 -25.87 -3.17 -7.76
C THR A 290 -26.03 -2.63 -6.33
N PHE A 291 -24.97 -2.00 -5.81
CA PHE A 291 -24.96 -1.46 -4.44
C PHE A 291 -24.10 -0.19 -4.35
N ARG A 292 -24.23 0.49 -3.23
CA ARG A 292 -23.47 1.69 -2.88
C ARG A 292 -22.73 1.45 -1.58
N ARG A 293 -21.57 2.06 -1.45
CA ARG A 293 -20.76 2.00 -0.24
C ARG A 293 -20.32 3.39 0.15
N TRP A 294 -20.41 3.68 1.43
CA TRP A 294 -19.75 4.83 2.03
C TRP A 294 -18.66 4.36 2.99
N THR A 295 -17.60 5.15 3.13
CA THR A 295 -16.50 4.89 4.05
C THR A 295 -16.11 6.19 4.73
N ALA A 296 -15.89 6.15 6.04
CA ALA A 296 -15.30 7.22 6.82
C ALA A 296 -14.09 6.64 7.57
N ASP A 297 -12.92 7.14 7.28
CA ASP A 297 -11.65 6.76 7.92
C ASP A 297 -11.06 8.02 8.57
N LEU A 298 -11.10 8.09 9.91
CA LEU A 298 -10.74 9.26 10.70
C LEU A 298 -9.54 8.90 11.58
N GLY A 299 -8.37 9.39 11.22
CA GLY A 299 -7.11 9.14 11.92
C GLY A 299 -6.58 10.40 12.59
N HIS A 300 -6.02 10.23 13.78
CA HIS A 300 -5.28 11.24 14.54
C HIS A 300 -3.91 10.67 14.88
N ASP A 301 -2.85 11.24 14.34
CA ASP A 301 -1.48 10.82 14.58
C ASP A 301 -0.73 11.89 15.37
N PHE A 302 -0.18 11.48 16.49
CA PHE A 302 0.67 12.29 17.37
C PHE A 302 2.12 11.82 17.18
N PRO A 303 2.91 12.51 16.34
CA PRO A 303 4.31 12.16 16.15
C PRO A 303 5.11 12.37 17.42
N LEU A 304 5.94 11.39 17.74
CA LEU A 304 6.91 11.44 18.83
C LEU A 304 8.25 11.82 18.23
N ASP A 305 8.54 13.13 18.23
CA ASP A 305 9.72 13.67 17.58
C ASP A 305 10.78 14.06 18.61
N ARG A 306 12.03 13.71 18.32
CA ARG A 306 13.19 14.17 19.06
C ARG A 306 13.84 15.35 18.34
N LYS A 307 14.06 16.44 19.03
CA LYS A 307 14.86 17.56 18.51
C LYS A 307 16.32 17.14 18.41
N VAL A 308 16.83 16.97 17.21
CA VAL A 308 18.26 16.73 16.97
C VAL A 308 18.89 18.05 16.52
N GLN A 309 19.81 18.55 17.29
CA GLN A 309 20.77 19.54 16.78
C GLN A 309 21.79 18.76 15.92
N LEU A 310 21.72 18.92 14.61
CA LEU A 310 22.85 18.52 13.78
C LEU A 310 24.03 19.36 14.24
N ALA A 311 25.01 18.72 14.90
CA ALA A 311 26.30 19.34 15.07
C ALA A 311 26.74 19.78 13.67
N ALA A 312 27.05 21.06 13.50
CA ALA A 312 27.71 21.54 12.29
C ALA A 312 28.84 20.55 12.02
N ALA A 313 28.84 19.94 10.83
CA ALA A 313 29.96 19.11 10.45
C ALA A 313 31.19 20.02 10.63
N ASN A 314 31.96 19.77 11.66
CA ASN A 314 33.26 20.36 11.78
C ASN A 314 34.02 19.82 10.59
N ASP A 315 34.05 20.62 9.56
CA ASP A 315 34.93 20.41 8.41
C ASP A 315 36.35 20.49 9.01
N ARG A 316 36.89 19.34 9.42
CA ARG A 316 38.24 19.24 10.01
C ARG A 316 39.32 19.69 9.03
N ASN A 317 38.94 20.07 7.81
CA ASN A 317 39.77 20.58 6.76
C ASN A 317 39.40 22.02 6.36
N GLY A 318 38.45 22.67 7.02
CA GLY A 318 38.25 24.10 6.86
C GLY A 318 39.44 24.85 7.48
N PRO A 319 40.04 25.84 6.79
CA PRO A 319 41.13 26.57 7.40
C PRO A 319 40.63 27.29 8.65
N ASP A 320 41.16 26.92 9.78
CA ASP A 320 41.09 27.68 11.05
C ASP A 320 41.79 29.03 10.89
N SER A 321 41.44 29.76 9.84
CA SER A 321 42.02 31.06 9.56
C SER A 321 40.94 32.10 9.35
N CYS A 322 40.21 32.43 10.38
CA CYS A 322 39.99 33.83 10.60
C CYS A 322 41.39 34.42 10.97
N THR A 323 42.27 34.47 10.00
CA THR A 323 43.47 35.26 10.13
C THR A 323 43.06 36.70 10.37
N SER A 324 43.70 37.31 11.31
CA SER A 324 43.55 38.66 11.85
C SER A 324 43.69 39.78 10.78
N ASP A 325 43.05 39.58 9.62
CA ASP A 325 42.96 40.61 8.61
C ASP A 325 41.60 41.29 8.74
N PRO A 326 41.53 42.55 9.20
CA PRO A 326 40.28 43.27 9.44
C PRO A 326 39.45 43.57 8.20
N SER A 327 39.94 43.21 7.01
CA SER A 327 39.26 43.46 5.74
C SER A 327 38.49 42.25 5.17
N SER A 328 38.60 41.06 5.76
CA SER A 328 37.84 39.88 5.31
C SER A 328 36.60 39.68 6.18
N PRO A 329 35.37 39.75 5.61
CA PRO A 329 34.18 39.44 6.37
C PRO A 329 34.20 37.95 6.76
N CYS A 330 34.23 37.68 8.06
CA CYS A 330 34.01 36.31 8.58
C CYS A 330 32.72 35.76 8.01
N PRO A 331 32.69 34.50 7.53
CA PRO A 331 31.45 33.91 7.08
C PRO A 331 30.48 33.90 8.24
N SER A 332 29.30 34.47 8.04
CA SER A 332 28.21 34.46 9.02
C SER A 332 27.94 33.01 9.50
N PRO A 333 27.71 32.76 10.79
CA PRO A 333 27.42 31.42 11.26
C PRO A 333 26.24 30.87 10.45
N THR A 334 26.48 29.77 9.75
CA THR A 334 25.43 29.07 9.01
C THR A 334 24.40 28.59 10.04
N ILE A 335 23.21 29.15 9.99
CA ILE A 335 22.09 28.67 10.81
C ILE A 335 21.78 27.26 10.33
N VAL A 336 22.25 26.26 11.07
CA VAL A 336 21.93 24.86 10.78
C VAL A 336 20.45 24.65 11.14
N PRO A 337 19.60 24.30 10.18
CA PRO A 337 18.20 24.09 10.44
C PRO A 337 18.03 22.98 11.46
N ARG A 338 17.20 23.21 12.47
CA ARG A 338 16.81 22.19 13.44
C ARG A 338 15.99 21.13 12.71
N THR A 339 16.52 19.92 12.62
CA THR A 339 15.78 18.77 12.12
C THR A 339 15.12 18.04 13.28
N PHE A 340 13.88 17.62 13.07
CA PHE A 340 13.20 16.73 13.99
C PHE A 340 13.49 15.29 13.57
N ASP A 341 13.90 14.47 14.53
CA ASP A 341 14.04 13.05 14.35
C ASP A 341 12.76 12.37 14.81
N HIS A 342 12.02 11.78 13.87
CA HIS A 342 10.78 11.06 14.15
C HIS A 342 11.12 9.72 14.80
N GLU A 343 10.80 9.56 16.08
CA GLU A 343 11.09 8.34 16.85
C GLU A 343 9.91 7.39 16.93
N GLY A 344 8.69 7.89 16.78
CA GLY A 344 7.47 7.07 16.85
C GLY A 344 6.21 7.85 16.62
N THR A 345 5.08 7.17 16.70
CA THR A 345 3.74 7.75 16.52
C THR A 345 2.76 7.10 17.49
N VAL A 346 1.92 7.92 18.12
CA VAL A 346 0.69 7.46 18.77
C VAL A 346 -0.46 7.77 17.83
N SER A 347 -1.29 6.77 17.52
CA SER A 347 -2.39 6.93 16.57
C SER A 347 -3.72 6.51 17.19
N ILE A 348 -4.77 7.25 16.86
CA ILE A 348 -6.16 6.88 17.12
C ILE A 348 -6.89 6.90 15.80
N ARG A 349 -7.59 5.81 15.46
CA ARG A 349 -8.29 5.66 14.19
C ARG A 349 -9.71 5.16 14.42
N LEU A 350 -10.67 5.80 13.76
CA LEU A 350 -12.03 5.32 13.62
C LEU A 350 -12.30 5.04 12.14
N LEU A 351 -12.57 3.78 11.82
CA LEU A 351 -12.98 3.36 10.49
C LEU A 351 -14.44 2.90 10.54
N MET A 352 -15.25 3.50 9.69
CA MET A 352 -16.65 3.11 9.49
C MET A 352 -16.88 2.89 8.01
N THR A 353 -17.54 1.79 7.67
CA THR A 353 -17.99 1.55 6.29
C THR A 353 -19.36 0.91 6.29
N GLY A 354 -20.17 1.26 5.32
CA GLY A 354 -21.49 0.68 5.16
C GLY A 354 -21.85 0.54 3.69
N SER A 355 -22.39 -0.63 3.33
CA SER A 355 -22.90 -0.90 2.00
C SER A 355 -24.42 -0.96 2.03
N VAL A 356 -25.04 -0.37 1.01
CA VAL A 356 -26.50 -0.32 0.85
C VAL A 356 -26.86 -0.81 -0.53
N ALA A 357 -27.70 -1.84 -0.59
CA ALA A 357 -28.32 -2.34 -1.81
C ALA A 357 -29.81 -1.94 -1.85
N ASN A 358 -30.42 -1.93 -3.03
CA ASN A 358 -31.85 -1.68 -3.18
C ASN A 358 -32.67 -2.88 -2.65
N ALA A 359 -33.99 -2.73 -2.51
CA ALA A 359 -34.86 -3.72 -1.89
C ALA A 359 -34.83 -5.14 -2.51
N HIS A 360 -34.36 -5.29 -3.75
CA HIS A 360 -34.22 -6.59 -4.43
C HIS A 360 -32.79 -6.83 -4.89
N SER A 361 -31.83 -6.18 -4.23
CA SER A 361 -30.41 -6.29 -4.57
C SER A 361 -29.64 -6.71 -3.32
N ASP A 362 -28.56 -7.46 -3.54
CA ASP A 362 -27.67 -7.95 -2.51
C ASP A 362 -26.25 -7.39 -2.71
N VAL A 363 -25.54 -7.19 -1.62
CA VAL A 363 -24.10 -6.93 -1.67
C VAL A 363 -23.40 -8.28 -1.83
N PRO A 364 -22.61 -8.50 -2.90
CA PRO A 364 -21.86 -9.75 -3.01
C PRO A 364 -20.89 -9.93 -1.85
N PHE A 365 -20.90 -11.13 -1.24
CA PHE A 365 -20.10 -11.41 -0.04
C PHE A 365 -18.60 -11.10 -0.23
N TYR A 366 -18.08 -11.25 -1.43
CA TYR A 366 -16.68 -11.00 -1.75
C TYR A 366 -16.32 -9.51 -1.83
N PHE A 367 -17.30 -8.62 -1.79
CA PHE A 367 -17.08 -7.19 -1.61
C PHE A 367 -17.28 -6.73 -0.17
N ASP A 368 -17.87 -7.52 0.70
CA ASP A 368 -18.07 -7.12 2.10
C ASP A 368 -16.73 -6.94 2.81
N PRO A 369 -16.59 -5.89 3.63
CA PRO A 369 -15.42 -5.70 4.47
C PRO A 369 -15.25 -6.87 5.45
N THR A 370 -13.99 -7.21 5.72
CA THR A 370 -13.61 -8.30 6.61
C THR A 370 -12.79 -7.78 7.77
N ILE A 371 -13.01 -8.33 8.96
CA ILE A 371 -12.15 -8.16 10.13
C ILE A 371 -11.87 -9.51 10.78
N GLY A 372 -10.83 -9.56 11.58
CA GLY A 372 -10.26 -10.77 12.16
C GLY A 372 -8.93 -11.10 11.50
N GLY A 373 -7.88 -11.27 12.30
CA GLY A 373 -6.51 -11.47 11.85
C GLY A 373 -6.03 -10.31 10.99
N SER A 374 -6.17 -10.48 9.69
CA SER A 374 -5.95 -9.42 8.72
C SER A 374 -7.07 -9.41 7.68
N ASP A 375 -7.33 -8.23 7.10
CA ASP A 375 -8.27 -8.09 5.98
C ASP A 375 -7.68 -8.55 4.65
N LEU A 376 -8.47 -8.50 3.57
CA LEU A 376 -8.01 -8.88 2.22
C LEU A 376 -6.88 -7.99 1.68
N ASN A 377 -6.73 -6.77 2.18
CA ASN A 377 -5.63 -5.86 1.81
C ASN A 377 -4.39 -6.05 2.70
N GLY A 378 -4.42 -7.00 3.64
CA GLY A 378 -3.32 -7.32 4.54
C GLY A 378 -3.21 -6.39 5.75
N GLN A 379 -4.25 -5.62 6.06
CA GLN A 379 -4.28 -4.79 7.27
C GLN A 379 -4.66 -5.64 8.47
N PRO A 380 -3.84 -5.70 9.54
CA PRO A 380 -4.24 -6.40 10.76
C PRO A 380 -5.38 -5.64 11.43
N LEU A 381 -6.55 -6.27 11.54
CA LEU A 381 -7.76 -5.74 12.16
C LEU A 381 -8.38 -6.80 13.08
N LEU A 382 -8.54 -6.54 14.38
CA LEU A 382 -8.88 -7.57 15.38
C LEU A 382 -7.93 -8.78 15.30
N ALA A 383 -6.66 -8.51 15.40
CA ALA A 383 -5.57 -9.44 15.10
C ALA A 383 -5.56 -10.74 15.95
N SER A 384 -6.27 -10.79 17.09
CA SER A 384 -6.41 -11.99 17.94
C SER A 384 -7.40 -13.03 17.40
N TYR A 385 -8.14 -12.71 16.36
CA TYR A 385 -9.05 -13.64 15.68
C TYR A 385 -8.41 -14.23 14.42
N PRO A 386 -8.91 -15.36 13.89
CA PRO A 386 -8.48 -15.89 12.59
C PRO A 386 -8.65 -14.90 11.45
N ASP A 387 -7.84 -15.03 10.39
CA ASP A 387 -7.95 -14.18 9.21
C ASP A 387 -9.36 -14.27 8.58
N TYR A 388 -9.91 -13.10 8.19
CA TYR A 388 -11.24 -12.96 7.57
C TYR A 388 -12.41 -13.45 8.46
N ARG A 389 -12.24 -13.50 9.76
CA ARG A 389 -13.17 -14.16 10.70
C ARG A 389 -14.60 -13.63 10.66
N PHE A 390 -14.76 -12.32 10.55
CA PHE A 390 -16.06 -11.65 10.50
C PHE A 390 -16.19 -10.86 9.21
N ARG A 391 -17.37 -10.98 8.61
CA ARG A 391 -17.69 -10.36 7.33
C ARG A 391 -19.12 -9.87 7.34
N ALA A 392 -19.38 -8.62 6.95
CA ALA A 392 -20.72 -8.10 6.72
C ALA A 392 -20.68 -6.79 5.93
N PRO A 393 -21.80 -6.31 5.36
CA PRO A 393 -21.88 -5.05 4.63
C PRO A 393 -21.49 -3.82 5.43
N ASN A 394 -21.63 -3.86 6.76
CA ASN A 394 -21.38 -2.74 7.65
C ASN A 394 -20.30 -3.08 8.68
N LEU A 395 -19.42 -2.12 8.96
CA LEU A 395 -18.27 -2.27 9.84
C LEU A 395 -18.05 -0.99 10.65
N VAL A 396 -17.69 -1.13 11.92
CA VAL A 396 -17.05 -0.10 12.74
C VAL A 396 -15.79 -0.67 13.39
N LEU A 397 -14.70 0.10 13.36
CA LEU A 397 -13.44 -0.21 14.02
C LEU A 397 -12.93 1.04 14.73
N LEU A 398 -12.59 0.90 16.00
CA LEU A 398 -11.83 1.87 16.78
C LEU A 398 -10.46 1.25 17.11
N ARG A 399 -9.38 1.93 16.77
CA ARG A 399 -8.01 1.49 17.03
C ARG A 399 -7.24 2.57 17.75
N GLY A 400 -6.55 2.20 18.82
CA GLY A 400 -5.46 2.95 19.42
C GLY A 400 -4.15 2.21 19.17
N SER A 401 -3.09 2.90 18.74
CA SER A 401 -1.80 2.28 18.54
C SER A 401 -0.64 3.19 18.90
N ILE A 402 0.46 2.60 19.29
CA ILE A 402 1.74 3.26 19.47
C ILE A 402 2.81 2.44 18.75
N GLU A 403 3.59 3.13 17.94
CA GLU A 403 4.80 2.60 17.34
C GLU A 403 5.97 3.46 17.74
N HIS A 404 7.09 2.84 18.10
CA HIS A 404 8.30 3.53 18.49
C HIS A 404 9.54 2.83 17.94
N SER A 405 10.41 3.58 17.29
CA SER A 405 11.69 3.09 16.77
C SER A 405 12.66 2.80 17.92
N ILE A 406 13.39 1.69 17.83
CA ILE A 406 14.47 1.39 18.78
C ILE A 406 15.72 2.18 18.34
N PRO A 407 16.25 3.07 19.19
CA PRO A 407 17.39 3.89 18.82
C PRO A 407 18.57 3.08 18.30
N ARG A 408 19.18 3.52 17.19
CA ARG A 408 20.35 2.91 16.51
C ARG A 408 20.09 1.56 15.82
N LEU A 409 18.90 0.99 15.93
CA LEU A 409 18.51 -0.23 15.23
C LEU A 409 17.45 0.09 14.15
N PRO A 410 17.42 -0.66 13.04
CA PRO A 410 16.33 -0.57 12.07
C PRO A 410 15.10 -1.34 12.56
N LEU A 411 14.83 -1.31 13.85
CA LEU A 411 13.75 -2.02 14.51
C LEU A 411 12.84 -1.03 15.22
N GLY A 412 11.58 -1.37 15.34
CA GLY A 412 10.58 -0.69 16.13
C GLY A 412 9.75 -1.67 16.95
N VAL A 413 9.06 -1.14 17.94
CA VAL A 413 8.05 -1.84 18.71
C VAL A 413 6.69 -1.24 18.39
N LEU A 414 5.69 -2.10 18.25
CA LEU A 414 4.31 -1.71 17.99
C LEU A 414 3.43 -2.32 19.07
N PHE A 415 2.52 -1.51 19.59
CA PHE A 415 1.41 -1.96 20.42
C PHE A 415 0.11 -1.37 19.89
N SER A 416 -0.96 -2.16 19.81
CA SER A 416 -2.28 -1.66 19.41
C SER A 416 -3.41 -2.33 20.19
N VAL A 417 -4.51 -1.60 20.29
CA VAL A 417 -5.78 -2.05 20.87
C VAL A 417 -6.86 -1.79 19.84
N ASP A 418 -7.61 -2.82 19.49
CA ASP A 418 -8.75 -2.75 18.57
C ASP A 418 -10.04 -3.02 19.31
N GLY A 419 -11.08 -2.26 18.96
CA GLY A 419 -12.47 -2.58 19.24
C GLY A 419 -13.23 -2.52 17.92
N ALA A 420 -13.91 -3.61 17.52
CA ALA A 420 -14.58 -3.61 16.23
C ALA A 420 -15.86 -4.47 16.23
N LYS A 421 -16.74 -4.16 15.30
CA LYS A 421 -18.01 -4.87 15.07
C LYS A 421 -18.35 -4.84 13.59
N VAL A 422 -18.86 -5.96 13.09
CA VAL A 422 -19.54 -6.01 11.80
C VAL A 422 -21.04 -6.21 12.01
N ALA A 423 -21.86 -5.77 11.07
CA ALA A 423 -23.31 -5.97 11.14
C ALA A 423 -23.91 -6.13 9.74
N VAL A 424 -24.90 -7.01 9.65
CA VAL A 424 -25.68 -7.20 8.42
C VAL A 424 -26.58 -5.99 8.18
N ARG A 425 -27.22 -5.49 9.21
CA ARG A 425 -28.08 -4.29 9.13
C ARG A 425 -27.31 -3.06 9.61
N ARG A 426 -27.58 -1.93 8.98
CA ARG A 426 -26.94 -0.66 9.34
C ARG A 426 -27.30 -0.22 10.77
N ASP A 427 -28.55 -0.46 11.17
CA ASP A 427 -29.08 -0.05 12.48
C ASP A 427 -28.43 -0.81 13.65
N ASP A 428 -27.76 -1.94 13.38
CA ASP A 428 -27.03 -2.73 14.36
C ASP A 428 -25.58 -2.25 14.56
N ILE A 429 -25.13 -1.23 13.81
CA ILE A 429 -23.83 -0.61 13.99
C ILE A 429 -23.89 0.42 15.12
N ASP A 430 -23.34 0.05 16.25
CA ASP A 430 -23.15 0.88 17.41
C ASP A 430 -21.78 0.58 18.06
N PHE A 431 -21.44 1.31 19.12
CA PHE A 431 -20.22 1.08 19.89
C PHE A 431 -20.42 0.13 21.08
N SER A 432 -21.56 -0.53 21.17
CA SER A 432 -21.83 -1.55 22.18
C SER A 432 -21.33 -2.93 21.73
N ASN A 433 -20.87 -3.75 22.67
CA ASN A 433 -20.44 -5.13 22.41
C ASN A 433 -19.37 -5.24 21.31
N LEU A 434 -18.43 -4.31 21.26
CA LEU A 434 -17.29 -4.41 20.36
C LEU A 434 -16.43 -5.62 20.74
N ARG A 435 -15.99 -6.38 19.75
CA ARG A 435 -14.95 -7.40 19.93
C ARG A 435 -13.62 -6.72 20.11
N HIS A 436 -12.77 -7.26 20.99
CA HIS A 436 -11.50 -6.66 21.36
C HIS A 436 -10.31 -7.48 20.89
N SER A 437 -9.20 -6.81 20.61
CA SER A 437 -7.92 -7.44 20.33
C SER A 437 -6.79 -6.53 20.80
N TYR A 438 -5.82 -7.12 21.47
CA TYR A 438 -4.56 -6.48 21.83
C TYR A 438 -3.45 -7.06 20.96
N THR A 439 -2.56 -6.22 20.49
CA THR A 439 -1.46 -6.64 19.62
C THR A 439 -0.17 -6.00 20.11
N ALA A 440 0.89 -6.78 20.21
CA ALA A 440 2.24 -6.28 20.45
C ALA A 440 3.21 -6.97 19.49
N GLY A 441 4.25 -6.27 19.07
CA GLY A 441 5.22 -6.88 18.18
C GLY A 441 6.38 -6.00 17.80
N LEU A 442 7.17 -6.54 16.88
CA LEU A 442 8.35 -5.89 16.33
C LEU A 442 8.10 -5.49 14.88
N THR A 443 8.65 -4.35 14.52
CA THR A 443 8.68 -3.85 13.14
C THR A 443 10.12 -3.75 12.68
N VAL A 444 10.38 -4.02 11.40
CA VAL A 444 11.66 -3.76 10.75
C VAL A 444 11.47 -2.58 9.82
N HIS A 445 12.31 -1.58 9.95
CA HIS A 445 12.20 -0.35 9.17
C HIS A 445 13.22 -0.33 8.02
N ALA A 446 12.76 0.06 6.84
CA ALA A 446 13.60 0.41 5.70
C ALA A 446 13.21 1.81 5.20
N GLY A 447 14.20 2.70 5.06
CA GLY A 447 13.95 4.09 4.68
C GLY A 447 13.06 4.86 5.65
N GLY A 448 13.04 4.49 6.94
CA GLY A 448 12.21 5.12 7.97
C GLY A 448 10.75 4.64 8.03
N LEU A 449 10.37 3.70 7.16
CA LEU A 449 9.02 3.11 7.16
C LEU A 449 9.07 1.64 7.60
N PRO A 450 8.09 1.15 8.36
CA PRO A 450 8.00 -0.24 8.72
C PRO A 450 7.67 -1.09 7.47
N VAL A 451 8.51 -2.09 7.19
CA VAL A 451 8.39 -2.97 6.02
C VAL A 451 8.10 -4.42 6.37
N VAL A 452 8.53 -4.87 7.55
CA VAL A 452 8.23 -6.21 8.07
C VAL A 452 7.60 -6.07 9.45
N TYR A 453 6.58 -6.87 9.70
CA TYR A 453 5.86 -6.94 10.96
C TYR A 453 5.87 -8.36 11.49
N LEU A 454 6.22 -8.50 12.77
CA LEU A 454 6.04 -9.73 13.53
C LEU A 454 5.22 -9.39 14.77
N LEU A 455 3.95 -9.73 14.75
CA LEU A 455 2.96 -9.32 15.72
C LEU A 455 2.40 -10.53 16.46
N PHE A 456 2.24 -10.40 17.76
CA PHE A 456 1.51 -11.33 18.61
C PHE A 456 0.24 -10.66 19.11
N ALA A 457 -0.90 -11.32 18.92
CA ALA A 457 -2.22 -10.78 19.25
C ALA A 457 -2.98 -11.69 20.20
N TRP A 458 -3.72 -11.09 21.16
CA TRP A 458 -4.51 -11.77 22.17
C TRP A 458 -5.74 -10.93 22.57
N GLY A 459 -6.60 -11.48 23.43
CA GLY A 459 -7.75 -10.75 24.01
C GLY A 459 -9.08 -11.00 23.30
N GLY A 460 -9.10 -11.81 22.25
CA GLY A 460 -10.34 -12.30 21.64
C GLY A 460 -10.81 -13.62 22.27
N ASP A 461 -12.08 -13.96 22.05
CA ASP A 461 -12.69 -15.21 22.56
C ASP A 461 -12.17 -16.47 21.84
N GLU A 462 -11.44 -16.32 20.74
CA GLU A 462 -11.00 -17.41 19.86
C GLU A 462 -9.49 -17.71 19.96
N GLY A 463 -8.81 -17.16 20.97
CA GLY A 463 -7.43 -17.50 21.30
C GLY A 463 -6.40 -16.41 20.99
N THR A 464 -5.20 -16.83 20.62
CA THR A 464 -4.06 -15.96 20.30
C THR A 464 -3.56 -16.25 18.91
N HIS A 465 -3.07 -15.22 18.21
CA HIS A 465 -2.54 -15.33 16.87
C HIS A 465 -1.19 -14.64 16.73
N THR A 466 -0.32 -15.21 15.89
CA THR A 466 0.91 -14.57 15.45
C THR A 466 0.77 -14.20 14.00
N ILE A 467 1.05 -12.94 13.67
CA ILE A 467 1.00 -12.41 12.33
C ILE A 467 2.43 -12.06 11.91
N ALA A 468 2.89 -12.64 10.82
CA ALA A 468 4.10 -12.25 10.14
C ALA A 468 3.72 -11.72 8.76
N SER A 469 4.01 -10.46 8.49
CA SER A 469 3.68 -9.85 7.20
C SER A 469 4.78 -8.94 6.69
N VAL A 470 4.81 -8.79 5.38
CA VAL A 470 5.71 -7.89 4.67
C VAL A 470 4.87 -6.85 3.96
N SER A 471 5.23 -5.59 4.13
CA SER A 471 4.52 -4.47 3.52
C SER A 471 4.46 -4.59 2.00
N ASN A 472 3.32 -4.28 1.44
CA ASN A 472 3.11 -4.21 -0.02
C ASN A 472 3.98 -3.13 -0.72
N VAL A 473 4.62 -2.24 0.03
CA VAL A 473 5.57 -1.25 -0.50
C VAL A 473 6.73 -1.94 -1.24
N LEU A 474 7.16 -3.10 -0.74
CA LEU A 474 8.22 -3.90 -1.38
C LEU A 474 7.77 -4.64 -2.66
N LEU A 475 6.49 -4.60 -2.98
CA LEU A 475 5.93 -5.16 -4.20
C LEU A 475 5.89 -4.16 -5.38
N GLY A 476 6.75 -3.14 -5.39
CA GLY A 476 6.89 -2.20 -6.49
C GLY A 476 6.31 -0.79 -6.27
N GLY A 477 5.90 -0.44 -5.04
CA GLY A 477 5.71 0.96 -4.59
C GLY A 477 4.59 1.79 -5.25
N SER A 478 3.81 1.25 -6.19
CA SER A 478 2.71 1.98 -6.83
C SER A 478 1.41 1.89 -6.04
N SER A 479 0.60 2.94 -6.12
CA SER A 479 -0.77 2.92 -5.59
C SER A 479 -1.56 1.83 -6.30
N ARG A 480 -2.17 0.93 -5.53
CA ARG A 480 -2.97 -0.17 -6.04
C ARG A 480 -4.43 0.04 -5.70
N PRO A 481 -5.33 -0.41 -6.57
CA PRO A 481 -6.75 -0.34 -6.25
C PRO A 481 -7.05 -1.24 -5.04
N SER A 482 -7.95 -0.77 -4.16
CA SER A 482 -8.46 -1.60 -3.07
C SER A 482 -9.19 -2.82 -3.64
N LEU A 483 -9.13 -3.95 -2.94
CA LEU A 483 -9.82 -5.17 -3.34
C LEU A 483 -11.33 -5.12 -3.01
N PHE A 484 -11.75 -4.22 -2.14
CA PHE A 484 -13.14 -3.96 -1.80
C PHE A 484 -13.40 -2.47 -1.62
#